data_78ac877eb2635fed97c1204e369f62b5
#
_entry.id   78ac877eb2635fed97c1204e369f62b5
#
_cell.length_a   1.000
_cell.length_b   1.000
_cell.length_c   1.000
_cell.angle_alpha   90.00
_cell.angle_beta   90.00
_cell.angle_gamma   90.00
#
_symmetry.space_group_name_H-M   'P 1'
#
loop_
_entity.id
_entity.type
_entity.pdbx_description
1 polymer ?
#
loop_
_entity_poly.entity_id
_entity_poly.type
_entity_poly.pdbx_seq_one_letter_code
_entity_poly.pdbx_strand_id
1 'polypeptide(L)'
;TLTTSSAASDVYKRQGFPIVVRPSYVLGGRAMELVHTQTELEKYLKEAVEVSDKKPILLDGYLTDAIEVDVDVISDGSEIQIGGILQHIEQAGIHSGDSACSLPPYSLSKQALEEIEKQAIKIAAELNVVGLMNIQFAVQDKTVFIIEVNPRAVSYTHLTLPTRLSV
;
A
#
# COMPACT_ATOMS: atom_id res chain seq x y z
N THR A 1 -18.36 -26.19 -10.02
CA THR A 1 -19.20 -25.20 -9.32
C THR A 1 -18.26 -24.31 -8.54
N LEU A 2 -17.97 -23.12 -9.08
CA LEU A 2 -17.20 -22.07 -8.40
C LEU A 2 -18.06 -21.58 -7.21
N THR A 3 -17.76 -22.03 -6.02
CA THR A 3 -18.24 -21.37 -4.81
C THR A 3 -17.41 -20.09 -4.64
N THR A 4 -17.88 -19.02 -5.28
CA THR A 4 -17.46 -17.67 -4.88
C THR A 4 -17.78 -17.55 -3.40
N SER A 5 -16.77 -17.30 -2.56
CA SER A 5 -17.05 -17.03 -1.15
C SER A 5 -18.05 -15.88 -1.09
N SER A 6 -19.05 -15.97 -0.24
CA SER A 6 -20.06 -14.93 -0.08
C SER A 6 -19.45 -13.54 0.17
N ALA A 7 -18.29 -13.48 0.81
CA ALA A 7 -17.54 -12.27 1.07
C ALA A 7 -17.04 -11.58 -0.22
N ALA A 8 -16.48 -12.31 -1.19
CA ALA A 8 -16.02 -11.73 -2.46
C ALA A 8 -17.21 -11.21 -3.28
N SER A 9 -18.32 -11.94 -3.31
CA SER A 9 -19.57 -11.52 -3.95
C SER A 9 -20.16 -10.25 -3.32
N ASP A 10 -19.97 -10.06 -2.02
CA ASP A 10 -20.49 -8.89 -1.31
C ASP A 10 -19.61 -7.63 -1.49
N VAL A 11 -18.32 -7.78 -1.72
CA VAL A 11 -17.39 -6.65 -1.93
C VAL A 11 -17.76 -5.88 -3.19
N TYR A 12 -17.85 -6.53 -4.35
CA TYR A 12 -18.18 -5.82 -5.60
C TYR A 12 -19.64 -5.33 -5.63
N LYS A 13 -20.55 -5.97 -4.93
CA LYS A 13 -21.95 -5.51 -4.81
C LYS A 13 -22.08 -4.23 -3.98
N ARG A 14 -21.20 -4.06 -2.97
CA ARG A 14 -21.22 -2.89 -2.08
C ARG A 14 -20.42 -1.73 -2.64
N GLN A 15 -19.26 -2.00 -3.26
CA GLN A 15 -18.32 -0.98 -3.72
C GLN A 15 -18.51 -0.61 -5.19
N GLY A 16 -19.10 -1.50 -6.00
CA GLY A 16 -19.25 -1.30 -7.44
C GLY A 16 -17.93 -1.51 -8.21
N PHE A 17 -17.99 -1.29 -9.51
CA PHE A 17 -16.81 -1.28 -10.39
C PHE A 17 -16.27 0.15 -10.56
N PRO A 18 -14.98 0.34 -10.88
CA PRO A 18 -13.97 -0.69 -11.13
C PRO A 18 -13.40 -1.30 -9.83
N ILE A 19 -12.91 -2.54 -9.93
CA ILE A 19 -12.23 -3.26 -8.86
C ILE A 19 -10.85 -3.73 -9.33
N VAL A 20 -9.91 -3.80 -8.39
CA VAL A 20 -8.61 -4.43 -8.59
C VAL A 20 -8.70 -5.88 -8.16
N VAL A 21 -8.34 -6.77 -9.05
CA VAL A 21 -8.28 -8.21 -8.79
C VAL A 21 -6.82 -8.63 -8.73
N ARG A 22 -6.44 -9.30 -7.65
CA ARG A 22 -5.06 -9.80 -7.51
C ARG A 22 -5.01 -11.17 -6.86
N PRO A 23 -4.09 -12.06 -7.30
CA PRO A 23 -3.83 -13.31 -6.59
C PRO A 23 -3.20 -13.01 -5.23
N SER A 24 -3.61 -13.74 -4.19
CA SER A 24 -2.87 -13.73 -2.93
C SER A 24 -1.49 -14.35 -3.13
N TYR A 25 -0.48 -13.80 -2.46
CA TYR A 25 0.92 -14.27 -2.53
C TYR A 25 1.69 -13.93 -3.81
N VAL A 26 1.32 -12.89 -4.52
CA VAL A 26 2.11 -12.35 -5.63
C VAL A 26 2.78 -11.06 -5.16
N LEU A 27 4.10 -10.98 -5.32
CA LEU A 27 4.88 -9.80 -4.99
C LEU A 27 4.91 -8.82 -6.17
N GLY A 28 4.87 -7.52 -5.88
CA GLY A 28 5.12 -6.47 -6.85
C GLY A 28 4.06 -6.30 -7.94
N GLY A 29 2.79 -6.46 -7.62
CA GLY A 29 1.69 -6.16 -8.54
C GLY A 29 1.56 -7.10 -9.75
N ARG A 30 2.33 -8.19 -9.79
CA ARG A 30 2.23 -9.17 -10.89
C ARG A 30 0.84 -9.80 -10.93
N ALA A 31 0.27 -9.87 -12.11
CA ALA A 31 -1.06 -10.41 -12.36
C ALA A 31 -2.20 -9.66 -11.63
N MET A 32 -1.99 -8.40 -11.26
CA MET A 32 -3.11 -7.52 -10.90
C MET A 32 -3.80 -7.05 -12.17
N GLU A 33 -5.11 -7.00 -12.13
CA GLU A 33 -5.93 -6.51 -13.23
C GLU A 33 -7.03 -5.58 -12.72
N LEU A 34 -7.23 -4.47 -13.42
CA LEU A 34 -8.34 -3.57 -13.19
C LEU A 34 -9.54 -4.05 -14.02
N VAL A 35 -10.61 -4.38 -13.32
CA VAL A 35 -11.81 -4.99 -13.89
C VAL A 35 -12.96 -4.00 -13.78
N HIS A 36 -13.60 -3.71 -14.91
CA HIS A 36 -14.67 -2.71 -15.01
C HIS A 36 -16.07 -3.32 -15.05
N THR A 37 -16.16 -4.61 -15.35
CA THR A 37 -17.44 -5.29 -15.51
C THR A 37 -17.44 -6.67 -14.86
N GLN A 38 -18.64 -7.16 -14.55
CA GLN A 38 -18.79 -8.52 -14.02
C GLN A 38 -18.28 -9.59 -15.02
N THR A 39 -18.46 -9.37 -16.29
CA THR A 39 -18.01 -10.32 -17.34
C THR A 39 -16.49 -10.44 -17.36
N GLU A 40 -15.77 -9.31 -17.22
CA GLU A 40 -14.30 -9.30 -17.11
C GLU A 40 -13.86 -10.02 -15.83
N LEU A 41 -14.53 -9.77 -14.71
CA LEU A 41 -14.25 -10.46 -13.45
C LEU A 41 -14.39 -11.98 -13.59
N GLU A 42 -15.48 -12.45 -14.19
CA GLU A 42 -15.71 -13.88 -14.39
C GLU A 42 -14.66 -14.52 -15.31
N LYS A 43 -14.23 -13.80 -16.35
CA LYS A 43 -13.14 -14.23 -17.23
C LYS A 43 -11.83 -14.35 -16.47
N TYR A 44 -11.44 -13.29 -15.73
CA TYR A 44 -10.23 -13.30 -14.91
C TYR A 44 -10.23 -14.45 -13.90
N LEU A 45 -11.34 -14.65 -13.18
CA LEU A 45 -11.46 -15.72 -12.19
C LEU A 45 -11.28 -17.11 -12.80
N LYS A 46 -11.77 -17.35 -14.02
CA LYS A 46 -11.56 -18.62 -14.72
C LYS A 46 -10.08 -18.84 -15.06
N GLU A 47 -9.44 -17.83 -15.63
CA GLU A 47 -8.03 -17.88 -16.01
C GLU A 47 -7.11 -18.01 -14.78
N ALA A 48 -7.39 -17.25 -13.72
CA ALA A 48 -6.61 -17.27 -12.50
C ALA A 48 -6.74 -18.59 -11.71
N VAL A 49 -7.91 -19.23 -11.72
CA VAL A 49 -8.12 -20.54 -11.07
C VAL A 49 -7.34 -21.65 -11.78
N GLU A 50 -7.18 -21.58 -13.10
CA GLU A 50 -6.38 -22.53 -13.86
C GLU A 50 -4.89 -22.43 -13.55
N VAL A 51 -4.41 -21.22 -13.22
CA VAL A 51 -2.97 -20.95 -12.99
C VAL A 51 -2.57 -21.03 -11.51
N SER A 52 -3.49 -20.81 -10.57
CA SER A 52 -3.15 -20.51 -9.17
C SER A 52 -3.34 -21.65 -8.16
N ASP A 53 -3.52 -22.89 -8.58
CA ASP A 53 -3.61 -24.04 -7.65
C ASP A 53 -4.51 -23.79 -6.43
N LYS A 54 -5.71 -23.23 -6.63
CA LYS A 54 -6.71 -22.92 -5.57
C LYS A 54 -6.31 -21.85 -4.55
N LYS A 55 -5.36 -20.99 -4.85
CA LYS A 55 -5.00 -19.87 -3.97
C LYS A 55 -6.10 -18.81 -3.95
N PRO A 56 -6.34 -18.16 -2.81
CA PRO A 56 -7.36 -17.12 -2.72
C PRO A 56 -7.02 -15.92 -3.63
N ILE A 57 -8.05 -15.32 -4.20
CA ILE A 57 -7.96 -14.09 -5.00
C ILE A 57 -8.52 -12.96 -4.14
N LEU A 58 -7.82 -11.85 -4.10
CA LEU A 58 -8.25 -10.63 -3.43
C LEU A 58 -8.98 -9.73 -4.41
N LEU A 59 -10.06 -9.11 -3.95
CA LEU A 59 -10.84 -8.12 -4.68
C LEU A 59 -10.83 -6.84 -3.85
N ASP A 60 -10.20 -5.81 -4.38
CA ASP A 60 -10.10 -4.51 -3.73
C ASP A 60 -10.85 -3.45 -4.55
N GLY A 61 -11.50 -2.50 -3.88
CA GLY A 61 -12.09 -1.34 -4.55
C GLY A 61 -10.98 -0.48 -5.18
N TYR A 62 -11.19 -0.04 -6.41
CA TYR A 62 -10.27 0.88 -7.05
C TYR A 62 -10.53 2.31 -6.59
N LEU A 63 -9.48 2.99 -6.15
CA LEU A 63 -9.56 4.39 -5.74
C LEU A 63 -9.24 5.30 -6.92
N THR A 64 -10.26 5.95 -7.49
CA THR A 64 -10.08 6.94 -8.56
C THR A 64 -9.60 8.27 -7.98
N ASP A 65 -8.70 8.95 -8.69
CA ASP A 65 -8.20 10.28 -8.32
C ASP A 65 -7.62 10.38 -6.90
N ALA A 66 -7.10 9.26 -6.37
CA ALA A 66 -6.44 9.25 -5.09
C ALA A 66 -5.02 9.84 -5.18
N ILE A 67 -4.59 10.49 -4.11
CA ILE A 67 -3.22 10.97 -3.93
C ILE A 67 -2.44 9.86 -3.24
N GLU A 68 -1.37 9.38 -3.86
CA GLU A 68 -0.49 8.37 -3.28
C GLU A 68 0.55 9.03 -2.39
N VAL A 69 0.84 8.39 -1.25
CA VAL A 69 1.74 8.92 -0.22
C VAL A 69 2.58 7.80 0.34
N ASP A 70 3.89 7.95 0.28
CA ASP A 70 4.85 7.09 0.98
C ASP A 70 5.21 7.68 2.33
N VAL A 71 5.25 6.83 3.34
CA VAL A 71 5.70 7.21 4.69
C VAL A 71 6.85 6.31 5.12
N ASP A 72 7.97 6.92 5.39
CA ASP A 72 9.11 6.22 5.97
C ASP A 72 9.11 6.37 7.49
N VAL A 73 9.20 5.23 8.16
CA VAL A 73 9.21 5.11 9.62
C VAL A 73 10.51 4.46 10.06
N ILE A 74 11.08 4.95 11.14
CA ILE A 74 12.21 4.33 11.83
C ILE A 74 11.84 4.03 13.27
N SER A 75 12.24 2.86 13.77
CA SER A 75 12.01 2.45 15.14
C SER A 75 13.19 1.67 15.69
N ASP A 76 13.51 1.90 16.96
CA ASP A 76 14.49 1.09 17.70
C ASP A 76 13.84 0.01 18.58
N GLY A 77 12.52 -0.14 18.47
CA GLY A 77 11.70 -1.06 19.25
C GLY A 77 11.07 -0.40 20.51
N SER A 78 11.50 0.80 20.89
CA SER A 78 10.94 1.59 22.00
C SER A 78 10.39 2.92 21.52
N GLU A 79 11.11 3.59 20.64
CA GLU A 79 10.71 4.86 20.04
C GLU A 79 10.42 4.68 18.56
N ILE A 80 9.40 5.37 18.07
CA ILE A 80 8.98 5.37 16.68
C ILE A 80 9.02 6.80 16.16
N GLN A 81 9.74 7.01 15.07
CA GLN A 81 9.87 8.30 14.42
C GLN A 81 9.42 8.23 12.96
N ILE A 82 8.71 9.26 12.52
CA ILE A 82 8.41 9.45 11.10
C ILE A 82 9.63 10.09 10.44
N GLY A 83 10.26 9.38 9.53
CA GLY A 83 11.41 9.88 8.78
C GLY A 83 11.00 10.86 7.69
N GLY A 84 9.84 10.63 7.07
CA GLY A 84 9.27 11.53 6.07
C GLY A 84 7.91 11.08 5.58
N ILE A 85 7.11 12.04 5.11
CA ILE A 85 5.86 11.82 4.39
C ILE A 85 6.07 12.41 3.00
N LEU A 86 6.04 11.55 1.99
CA LEU A 86 6.34 11.88 0.60
C LEU A 86 5.07 11.77 -0.24
N GLN A 87 4.63 12.89 -0.79
CA GLN A 87 3.47 12.89 -1.69
C GLN A 87 3.92 12.67 -3.12
N HIS A 88 3.33 11.69 -3.80
CA HIS A 88 3.57 11.46 -5.23
C HIS A 88 3.02 12.62 -6.08
N ILE A 89 3.76 12.97 -7.12
CA ILE A 89 3.37 13.99 -8.10
C ILE A 89 2.55 13.35 -9.21
N GLU A 90 2.91 12.14 -9.61
CA GLU A 90 2.20 11.36 -10.60
C GLU A 90 0.88 10.81 -10.03
N GLN A 91 0.00 10.40 -10.93
CA GLN A 91 -1.27 9.79 -10.55
C GLN A 91 -1.06 8.46 -9.83
N ALA A 92 -1.94 8.15 -8.88
CA ALA A 92 -1.93 6.90 -8.15
C ALA A 92 -1.93 5.68 -9.11
N GLY A 93 -1.15 4.66 -8.75
CA GLY A 93 -0.98 3.46 -9.56
C GLY A 93 0.30 3.43 -10.40
N ILE A 94 1.08 4.52 -10.43
CA ILE A 94 2.43 4.50 -10.98
C ILE A 94 3.38 3.98 -9.91
N HIS A 95 4.25 3.04 -10.27
CA HIS A 95 5.19 2.43 -9.32
C HIS A 95 6.03 3.51 -8.63
N SER A 96 6.18 3.42 -7.31
CA SER A 96 6.88 4.43 -6.49
C SER A 96 8.31 4.70 -6.94
N GLY A 97 8.99 3.70 -7.52
CA GLY A 97 10.32 3.86 -8.10
C GLY A 97 10.38 4.71 -9.37
N ASP A 98 9.23 4.93 -10.02
CA ASP A 98 9.09 5.70 -11.26
C ASP A 98 8.37 7.03 -11.04
N SER A 99 7.98 7.32 -9.79
CA SER A 99 7.26 8.54 -9.41
C SER A 99 8.20 9.56 -8.77
N ALA A 100 8.03 10.83 -9.13
CA ALA A 100 8.62 11.94 -8.38
C ALA A 100 7.80 12.21 -7.13
N CYS A 101 8.47 12.56 -6.03
CA CYS A 101 7.82 12.82 -4.75
C CYS A 101 8.16 14.22 -4.24
N SER A 102 7.19 14.83 -3.59
CA SER A 102 7.36 16.09 -2.85
C SER A 102 7.51 15.82 -1.36
N LEU A 103 8.55 16.39 -0.76
CA LEU A 103 8.78 16.41 0.69
C LEU A 103 9.08 17.86 1.11
N PRO A 104 8.23 18.50 1.93
CA PRO A 104 6.99 17.98 2.50
C PRO A 104 5.86 17.86 1.46
N PRO A 105 4.75 17.15 1.80
CA PRO A 105 3.54 17.12 0.98
C PRO A 105 3.00 18.51 0.71
N TYR A 106 2.51 18.76 -0.51
CA TYR A 106 2.11 20.12 -0.93
C TYR A 106 0.59 20.29 -1.04
N SER A 107 -0.18 19.22 -1.22
CA SER A 107 -1.63 19.33 -1.44
C SER A 107 -2.48 18.64 -0.35
N LEU A 108 -1.85 17.87 0.54
CA LEU A 108 -2.56 17.19 1.61
C LEU A 108 -3.04 18.16 2.69
N SER A 109 -4.26 17.94 3.17
CA SER A 109 -4.76 18.70 4.32
C SER A 109 -4.02 18.34 5.60
N LYS A 110 -3.95 19.28 6.55
CA LYS A 110 -3.37 19.04 7.87
C LYS A 110 -4.02 17.84 8.57
N GLN A 111 -5.33 17.68 8.44
CA GLN A 111 -6.07 16.58 9.02
C GLN A 111 -5.65 15.22 8.42
N ALA A 112 -5.44 15.17 7.09
CA ALA A 112 -4.96 13.95 6.45
C ALA A 112 -3.53 13.58 6.91
N LEU A 113 -2.65 14.58 7.03
CA LEU A 113 -1.29 14.39 7.54
C LEU A 113 -1.28 13.84 8.97
N GLU A 114 -2.07 14.43 9.86
CA GLU A 114 -2.21 13.97 11.25
C GLU A 114 -2.74 12.53 11.33
N GLU A 115 -3.70 12.17 10.47
CA GLU A 115 -4.22 10.81 10.43
C GLU A 115 -3.20 9.81 9.87
N ILE A 116 -2.44 10.18 8.83
CA ILE A 116 -1.34 9.37 8.27
C ILE A 116 -0.29 9.10 9.34
N GLU A 117 0.20 10.14 10.03
CA GLU A 117 1.20 10.00 11.10
C GLU A 117 0.71 9.07 12.21
N LYS A 118 -0.51 9.28 12.68
CA LYS A 118 -1.14 8.46 13.73
C LYS A 118 -1.25 6.99 13.31
N GLN A 119 -1.68 6.72 12.08
CA GLN A 119 -1.80 5.36 11.57
C GLN A 119 -0.42 4.72 11.40
N ALA A 120 0.56 5.44 10.86
CA ALA A 120 1.91 4.94 10.66
C ALA A 120 2.57 4.54 12.00
N ILE A 121 2.48 5.38 13.03
CA ILE A 121 3.00 5.08 14.36
C ILE A 121 2.30 3.86 14.96
N LYS A 122 0.97 3.80 14.85
CA LYS A 122 0.19 2.67 15.36
C LYS A 122 0.58 1.35 14.68
N ILE A 123 0.72 1.34 13.36
CA ILE A 123 1.12 0.16 12.60
C ILE A 123 2.52 -0.30 13.02
N ALA A 124 3.47 0.63 13.13
CA ALA A 124 4.83 0.30 13.55
C ALA A 124 4.87 -0.32 14.95
N ALA A 125 4.07 0.20 15.87
CA ALA A 125 3.95 -0.34 17.24
C ALA A 125 3.32 -1.74 17.25
N GLU A 126 2.22 -1.94 16.56
CA GLU A 126 1.50 -3.22 16.51
C GLU A 126 2.32 -4.33 15.84
N LEU A 127 3.13 -3.97 14.84
CA LEU A 127 4.03 -4.91 14.16
C LEU A 127 5.37 -5.10 14.90
N ASN A 128 5.58 -4.42 16.03
CA ASN A 128 6.84 -4.44 16.78
C ASN A 128 8.06 -4.18 15.88
N VAL A 129 7.98 -3.16 15.04
CA VAL A 129 9.02 -2.86 14.07
C VAL A 129 10.29 -2.42 14.78
N VAL A 130 11.41 -3.06 14.40
CA VAL A 130 12.76 -2.63 14.76
C VAL A 130 13.53 -2.41 13.47
N GLY A 131 13.87 -1.17 13.19
CA GLY A 131 14.52 -0.76 11.95
C GLY A 131 13.67 0.18 11.12
N LEU A 132 13.63 -0.05 9.81
CA LEU A 132 12.90 0.78 8.86
C LEU A 132 11.58 0.11 8.45
N MET A 133 10.57 0.92 8.21
CA MET A 133 9.32 0.50 7.61
C MET A 133 8.85 1.57 6.63
N ASN A 134 8.45 1.14 5.44
CA ASN A 134 7.75 1.99 4.50
C ASN A 134 6.27 1.63 4.48
N ILE A 135 5.41 2.61 4.48
CA ILE A 135 3.96 2.43 4.36
C ILE A 135 3.48 3.26 3.18
N GLN A 136 2.73 2.62 2.29
CA GLN A 136 2.04 3.28 1.20
C GLN A 136 0.60 3.56 1.59
N PHE A 137 0.22 4.82 1.49
CA PHE A 137 -1.14 5.28 1.69
C PHE A 137 -1.72 5.84 0.39
N ALA A 138 -3.03 5.83 0.30
CA ALA A 138 -3.77 6.63 -0.67
C ALA A 138 -4.76 7.53 0.07
N VAL A 139 -4.87 8.78 -0.38
CA VAL A 139 -5.81 9.75 0.17
C VAL A 139 -6.84 10.12 -0.89
N GLN A 140 -8.09 9.83 -0.61
CA GLN A 140 -9.23 10.17 -1.47
C GLN A 140 -10.28 10.90 -0.63
N ASP A 141 -10.72 12.07 -1.05
CA ASP A 141 -11.78 12.84 -0.38
C ASP A 141 -11.60 13.00 1.14
N LYS A 142 -10.37 13.21 1.61
CA LYS A 142 -9.97 13.31 3.02
C LYS A 142 -9.94 11.96 3.79
N THR A 143 -10.27 10.86 3.15
CA THR A 143 -10.14 9.53 3.73
C THR A 143 -8.76 8.97 3.43
N VAL A 144 -8.10 8.45 4.45
CA VAL A 144 -6.78 7.84 4.36
C VAL A 144 -6.95 6.32 4.28
N PHE A 145 -6.39 5.72 3.23
CA PHE A 145 -6.39 4.27 3.00
C PHE A 145 -4.96 3.75 3.08
N ILE A 146 -4.78 2.61 3.72
CA ILE A 146 -3.51 1.88 3.72
C ILE A 146 -3.49 0.97 2.50
N ILE A 147 -2.46 1.10 1.67
CA ILE A 147 -2.28 0.27 0.48
C ILE A 147 -1.33 -0.89 0.76
N GLU A 148 -0.16 -0.58 1.31
CA GLU A 148 0.87 -1.58 1.58
C GLU A 148 1.71 -1.18 2.78
N VAL A 149 2.16 -2.19 3.54
CA VAL A 149 3.08 -2.01 4.67
C VAL A 149 4.28 -2.90 4.45
N ASN A 150 5.45 -2.30 4.37
CA ASN A 150 6.72 -2.96 4.08
C ASN A 150 7.70 -2.80 5.25
N PRO A 151 7.63 -3.63 6.30
CA PRO A 151 8.66 -3.69 7.30
C PRO A 151 9.96 -4.19 6.66
N ARG A 152 11.03 -3.42 6.81
CA ARG A 152 12.34 -3.79 6.30
C ARG A 152 13.20 -4.19 7.49
N ALA A 153 13.45 -5.48 7.66
CA ALA A 153 14.44 -5.95 8.61
C ALA A 153 15.78 -5.29 8.23
N VAL A 154 16.31 -4.46 9.11
CA VAL A 154 17.63 -3.88 8.89
C VAL A 154 18.65 -4.97 9.24
N SER A 155 19.13 -5.66 8.23
CA SER A 155 20.31 -6.50 8.38
C SER A 155 21.59 -5.64 8.57
N TYR A 156 21.45 -4.32 8.51
CA TYR A 156 22.50 -3.34 8.75
C TYR A 156 22.38 -2.80 10.17
N THR A 157 22.85 -3.56 11.13
CA THR A 157 23.09 -3.06 12.49
C THR A 157 24.18 -1.99 12.56
N HIS A 158 24.64 -1.51 11.41
CA HIS A 158 25.72 -0.54 11.29
C HIS A 158 25.41 0.49 10.21
N LEU A 159 24.38 1.31 10.40
CA LEU A 159 24.39 2.66 9.86
C LEU A 159 25.34 3.51 10.74
N THR A 160 26.60 3.13 10.79
CA THR A 160 27.62 4.08 11.10
C THR A 160 27.75 4.95 9.86
N LEU A 161 27.08 6.09 9.84
CA LEU A 161 27.49 7.20 9.00
C LEU A 161 28.98 7.39 9.28
N PRO A 162 29.86 7.29 8.29
CA PRO A 162 31.24 7.62 8.49
C PRO A 162 31.31 9.12 8.76
N THR A 163 31.21 9.48 10.04
CA THR A 163 31.60 10.82 10.48
C THR A 163 33.12 10.91 10.42
N ARG A 164 33.68 10.96 9.26
CA ARG A 164 34.99 11.54 9.05
C ARG A 164 34.80 13.03 8.84
N LEU A 165 34.77 13.76 9.91
CA LEU A 165 35.28 15.10 9.93
C LEU A 165 36.82 14.96 9.82
N SER A 166 37.34 15.05 8.62
CA SER A 166 38.74 15.38 8.45
C SER A 166 38.88 16.89 8.65
N VAL A 167 39.55 17.26 9.71
CA VAL A 167 40.09 18.58 9.94
C VAL A 167 41.26 18.78 8.96
#